data_f4fcd58e0c5a48773779907130c26c8a
#
_entry.id   f4fcd58e0c5a48773779907130c26c8a
#
_cell.length_a   1.000
_cell.length_b   1.000
_cell.length_c   1.000
_cell.angle_alpha   90.00
_cell.angle_beta   90.00
_cell.angle_gamma   90.00
#
_symmetry.space_group_name_H-M   'P 1'
#
loop_
_entity.id
_entity.type
_entity.pdbx_description
1 polymer ?
#
loop_
_entity_poly.entity_id
_entity_poly.type
_entity_poly.pdbx_seq_one_letter_code
_entity_poly.pdbx_strand_id
1 'polypeptide(L)'
;MKQFILKVCMMLLAVTVTVACGNGAQKGDNAQEGAQTEAKAKTASKTGKAKKAKNTKKKAAKRKKSVFTPASAGAPYEVLLVGGEEDFRTGAVDTLYNILTDDMPGIAQSEPLFKVSRINQAGLSKTLRLCRNIIIIKIDPGQYSTAKFKYSRDVYAAPQIVATIQAHDAAQFKKFVLANSEMITEFFTRAELNRQIDILREDHQPHMREAVRKTFGADIWVPVELNKVITGRNFVWGRCERFVKKVEQELNIVVYSYPYRDVNTFTEKYFVHKRDSVMKANIPGPGEGKYMMTTKGFNLISDEVVHKQYAQVVRGLWNVKDYDMGGSFISVSRVDEKNQRVVVAEAFVYYPNHAKRDVLRKLEAALYTLRLPDELDLERFSYDLDEIIITPED
;
A
#
# COMPACT_ATOMS: atom_id res chain seq x y z
N MET A 1 5.13 12.37 15.14
CA MET A 1 3.89 12.81 14.45
C MET A 1 3.85 14.31 14.13
N LYS A 2 3.93 15.25 15.07
CA LYS A 2 3.83 16.71 14.76
C LYS A 2 4.96 17.29 13.89
N GLN A 3 6.17 16.74 13.90
CA GLN A 3 7.29 17.25 13.09
C GLN A 3 7.31 16.74 11.65
N PHE A 4 6.68 15.61 11.36
CA PHE A 4 6.60 15.05 10.00
C PHE A 4 5.56 15.79 9.15
N ILE A 5 4.44 16.18 9.75
CA ILE A 5 3.39 16.97 9.09
C ILE A 5 3.93 18.35 8.65
N LEU A 6 4.85 18.95 9.43
CA LEU A 6 5.43 20.25 9.11
C LEU A 6 6.38 20.22 7.89
N LYS A 7 7.09 19.12 7.67
CA LYS A 7 8.00 18.97 6.51
C LYS A 7 7.27 18.72 5.20
N VAL A 8 6.15 18.02 5.20
CA VAL A 8 5.34 17.75 4.00
C VAL A 8 4.58 19.01 3.56
N CYS A 9 4.07 19.82 4.50
CA CYS A 9 3.43 21.10 4.18
C CYS A 9 4.41 22.16 3.64
N MET A 10 5.70 22.11 4.00
CA MET A 10 6.69 23.07 3.48
C MET A 10 7.14 22.76 2.04
N MET A 11 7.04 21.53 1.55
CA MET A 11 7.37 21.20 0.15
C MET A 11 6.28 21.58 -0.86
N LEU A 12 5.04 21.73 -0.42
CA LEU A 12 3.91 22.13 -1.29
C LEU A 12 3.74 23.65 -1.46
N LEU A 13 4.50 24.47 -0.72
CA LEU A 13 4.42 25.94 -0.79
C LEU A 13 5.52 26.62 -1.61
N ALA A 14 6.40 25.86 -2.29
CA ALA A 14 7.53 26.41 -3.03
C ALA A 14 7.33 26.50 -4.56
N VAL A 15 6.10 26.30 -5.09
CA VAL A 15 5.83 26.40 -6.53
C VAL A 15 4.69 27.38 -6.82
N THR A 16 4.81 28.60 -6.34
CA THR A 16 4.07 29.74 -6.93
C THR A 16 4.82 31.01 -6.56
N VAL A 17 5.54 31.56 -7.48
CA VAL A 17 5.70 32.98 -7.80
C VAL A 17 6.88 33.13 -8.76
N THR A 18 6.60 33.26 -10.07
CA THR A 18 7.28 34.22 -10.95
C THR A 18 6.45 34.36 -12.24
N VAL A 19 5.56 35.30 -12.20
CA VAL A 19 5.08 35.99 -13.41
C VAL A 19 5.06 37.47 -13.06
N ALA A 20 5.91 38.24 -13.65
CA ALA A 20 5.68 39.66 -13.83
C ALA A 20 6.57 40.23 -14.93
N CYS A 21 5.92 40.70 -15.98
CA CYS A 21 6.09 41.92 -16.74
C CYS A 21 7.37 42.21 -17.50
N GLY A 22 7.16 42.48 -18.80
CA GLY A 22 8.05 43.28 -19.64
C GLY A 22 7.52 43.43 -21.07
N ASN A 23 6.84 44.53 -21.34
CA ASN A 23 6.34 45.01 -22.62
C ASN A 23 7.42 45.27 -23.67
N GLY A 24 7.04 45.17 -24.97
CA GLY A 24 7.75 45.92 -26.04
C GLY A 24 7.58 45.35 -27.44
N ALA A 25 6.59 45.74 -28.07
CA ALA A 25 6.29 46.24 -29.43
C ALA A 25 7.14 45.85 -30.65
N GLN A 26 6.40 45.43 -31.66
CA GLN A 26 6.30 45.89 -33.06
C GLN A 26 7.14 45.22 -34.18
N LYS A 27 6.30 44.72 -35.14
CA LYS A 27 6.33 44.85 -36.63
C LYS A 27 7.39 44.12 -37.46
N GLY A 28 6.88 43.37 -38.42
CA GLY A 28 7.19 43.54 -39.84
C GLY A 28 7.27 42.25 -40.64
N ASP A 29 6.23 42.02 -41.34
CA ASP A 29 5.97 41.55 -42.70
C ASP A 29 6.91 40.59 -43.47
N ASN A 30 6.20 39.69 -44.13
CA ASN A 30 6.30 39.16 -45.51
C ASN A 30 7.20 37.96 -45.82
N ALA A 31 6.55 36.88 -46.12
CA ALA A 31 6.17 36.33 -47.45
C ALA A 31 7.18 35.42 -48.15
N GLN A 32 6.61 34.32 -48.54
CA GLN A 32 6.79 33.57 -49.81
C GLN A 32 7.91 32.54 -49.97
N GLU A 33 7.42 31.30 -50.11
CA GLU A 33 7.50 30.39 -51.28
C GLU A 33 8.86 29.85 -51.71
N GLY A 34 8.82 28.54 -51.94
CA GLY A 34 9.54 27.94 -53.07
C GLY A 34 10.22 26.60 -52.77
N ALA A 35 9.51 25.57 -52.96
CA ALA A 35 9.69 24.41 -53.84
C ALA A 35 11.08 23.77 -54.02
N GLN A 36 11.06 22.42 -53.81
CA GLN A 36 11.63 21.35 -54.66
C GLN A 36 13.14 21.39 -55.01
N THR A 37 13.90 20.35 -54.92
CA THR A 37 13.98 19.09 -55.63
C THR A 37 15.29 18.36 -55.31
N GLU A 38 15.18 17.08 -55.28
CA GLU A 38 16.08 15.96 -55.57
C GLU A 38 17.56 16.25 -56.01
N ALA A 39 18.50 15.45 -55.53
CA ALA A 39 19.11 14.31 -56.24
C ALA A 39 20.56 14.02 -55.81
N LYS A 40 20.77 12.76 -55.49
CA LYS A 40 21.88 11.83 -55.83
C LYS A 40 23.34 12.34 -55.96
N ALA A 41 24.19 11.65 -55.22
CA ALA A 41 25.18 10.65 -55.72
C ALA A 41 26.64 10.83 -55.23
N LYS A 42 27.16 9.79 -54.63
CA LYS A 42 28.49 9.13 -54.78
C LYS A 42 29.78 9.94 -54.67
N THR A 43 30.72 9.67 -53.88
CA THR A 43 31.79 8.65 -53.86
C THR A 43 33.00 9.09 -53.06
N ALA A 44 33.52 8.17 -52.29
CA ALA A 44 34.92 7.77 -52.04
C ALA A 44 35.93 8.62 -51.28
N SER A 45 36.36 8.02 -50.16
CA SER A 45 37.75 7.65 -49.81
C SER A 45 38.71 8.68 -49.22
N LYS A 46 39.17 8.41 -48.06
CA LYS A 46 40.50 8.05 -47.54
C LYS A 46 40.86 8.67 -46.17
N THR A 47 41.10 7.73 -45.27
CA THR A 47 42.20 7.74 -44.29
C THR A 47 42.44 8.92 -43.36
N GLY A 48 42.20 8.70 -42.08
CA GLY A 48 42.80 9.46 -40.97
C GLY A 48 42.68 8.71 -39.63
N LYS A 49 43.77 8.11 -39.20
CA LYS A 49 43.94 7.47 -37.88
C LYS A 49 43.75 8.51 -36.76
N ALA A 50 42.81 8.28 -35.85
CA ALA A 50 42.77 8.94 -34.57
C ALA A 50 42.39 7.96 -33.46
N LYS A 51 43.11 8.08 -32.37
CA LYS A 51 43.25 7.22 -31.20
C LYS A 51 41.94 6.84 -30.52
N LYS A 52 41.76 5.53 -30.27
CA LYS A 52 40.76 4.95 -29.38
C LYS A 52 40.97 5.42 -27.93
N ALA A 53 40.09 6.25 -27.42
CA ALA A 53 39.88 6.39 -25.99
C ALA A 53 38.95 5.24 -25.51
N LYS A 54 39.45 4.37 -24.66
CA LYS A 54 38.70 3.28 -24.01
C LYS A 54 37.70 3.87 -23.03
N ASN A 55 36.46 3.95 -23.42
CA ASN A 55 35.34 4.21 -22.50
C ASN A 55 34.81 2.86 -21.98
N THR A 56 35.31 2.46 -20.81
CA THR A 56 34.83 1.29 -20.08
C THR A 56 33.43 1.62 -19.48
N LYS A 57 32.40 1.46 -20.25
CA LYS A 57 31.04 1.36 -19.70
C LYS A 57 30.93 0.04 -18.93
N LYS A 58 30.89 0.12 -17.59
CA LYS A 58 30.43 -0.98 -16.74
C LYS A 58 29.00 -1.33 -17.16
N LYS A 59 28.81 -2.38 -17.94
CA LYS A 59 27.55 -3.05 -18.15
C LYS A 59 27.15 -3.69 -16.81
N ALA A 60 26.16 -3.13 -16.12
CA ALA A 60 25.47 -3.84 -15.07
C ALA A 60 24.93 -5.15 -15.68
N ALA A 61 25.46 -6.27 -15.22
CA ALA A 61 25.00 -7.58 -15.66
C ALA A 61 23.55 -7.75 -15.19
N LYS A 62 22.59 -7.62 -16.12
CA LYS A 62 21.24 -8.12 -15.91
C LYS A 62 21.35 -9.61 -15.61
N ARG A 63 21.21 -10.00 -14.33
CA ARG A 63 21.04 -11.40 -13.95
C ARG A 63 19.85 -11.92 -14.74
N LYS A 64 20.08 -12.87 -15.66
CA LYS A 64 19.02 -13.63 -16.31
C LYS A 64 18.24 -14.31 -15.17
N LYS A 65 16.96 -13.94 -14.97
CA LYS A 65 16.05 -14.68 -14.08
C LYS A 65 16.11 -16.15 -14.53
N SER A 66 16.49 -17.05 -13.64
CA SER A 66 16.44 -18.48 -13.94
C SER A 66 14.97 -18.85 -14.14
N VAL A 67 14.67 -19.66 -15.14
CA VAL A 67 13.32 -20.09 -15.54
C VAL A 67 12.60 -20.86 -14.41
N PHE A 68 13.26 -21.17 -13.32
CA PHE A 68 12.78 -22.00 -12.20
C PHE A 68 12.98 -21.36 -10.83
N THR A 69 12.59 -20.10 -10.62
CA THR A 69 12.49 -19.59 -9.27
C THR A 69 11.19 -20.15 -8.65
N PRO A 70 11.26 -20.96 -7.58
CA PRO A 70 10.07 -21.55 -6.99
C PRO A 70 9.14 -20.46 -6.42
N ALA A 71 7.84 -20.76 -6.32
CA ALA A 71 6.90 -19.87 -5.67
C ALA A 71 7.23 -19.77 -4.17
N SER A 72 7.05 -18.58 -3.60
CA SER A 72 7.19 -18.39 -2.16
C SER A 72 6.07 -19.12 -1.40
N ALA A 73 6.40 -19.61 -0.21
CA ALA A 73 5.50 -20.34 0.68
C ALA A 73 5.04 -19.48 1.86
N GLY A 74 3.92 -19.87 2.46
CA GLY A 74 3.32 -19.21 3.62
C GLY A 74 2.11 -18.36 3.28
N ALA A 75 1.29 -18.08 4.29
CA ALA A 75 0.13 -17.21 4.16
C ALA A 75 0.56 -15.71 4.12
N PRO A 76 -0.30 -14.82 3.61
CA PRO A 76 -0.09 -13.39 3.75
C PRO A 76 0.17 -12.98 5.20
N TYR A 77 1.05 -12.00 5.39
CA TYR A 77 1.46 -11.50 6.73
C TYR A 77 2.13 -12.54 7.64
N GLU A 78 2.70 -13.62 7.08
CA GLU A 78 3.61 -14.51 7.80
C GLU A 78 5.05 -14.02 7.66
N VAL A 79 5.80 -14.05 8.78
CA VAL A 79 7.21 -13.67 8.86
C VAL A 79 8.00 -14.74 9.56
N LEU A 80 9.13 -15.14 9.00
CA LEU A 80 10.09 -16.04 9.62
C LEU A 80 11.28 -15.22 10.18
N LEU A 81 11.43 -15.21 11.50
CA LEU A 81 12.61 -14.64 12.17
C LEU A 81 13.70 -15.69 12.31
N VAL A 82 14.91 -15.33 11.87
CA VAL A 82 16.09 -16.18 11.92
C VAL A 82 17.16 -15.48 12.73
N GLY A 83 17.56 -16.04 13.88
CA GLY A 83 18.60 -15.53 14.75
C GLY A 83 19.63 -16.58 15.12
N GLY A 84 20.79 -16.18 15.66
CA GLY A 84 21.74 -17.07 16.32
C GLY A 84 21.27 -17.44 17.74
N GLU A 85 21.91 -18.41 18.38
CA GLU A 85 21.60 -18.78 19.76
C GLU A 85 21.77 -17.62 20.73
N GLU A 86 22.79 -16.80 20.53
CA GLU A 86 23.05 -15.61 21.33
C GLU A 86 21.96 -14.56 21.17
N ASP A 87 21.39 -14.41 19.98
CA ASP A 87 20.30 -13.45 19.70
C ASP A 87 19.04 -13.82 20.48
N PHE A 88 18.77 -15.11 20.68
CA PHE A 88 17.69 -15.60 21.56
C PHE A 88 18.03 -15.33 23.02
N ARG A 89 19.24 -15.66 23.46
CA ARG A 89 19.67 -15.51 24.84
C ARG A 89 19.70 -14.05 25.32
N THR A 90 20.08 -13.13 24.45
CA THR A 90 20.12 -11.69 24.74
C THR A 90 18.75 -11.03 24.64
N GLY A 91 17.72 -11.72 24.15
CA GLY A 91 16.37 -11.20 23.92
C GLY A 91 16.28 -10.27 22.71
N ALA A 92 17.24 -10.28 21.78
CA ALA A 92 17.17 -9.51 20.53
C ALA A 92 16.03 -10.03 19.64
N VAL A 93 15.90 -11.37 19.51
CA VAL A 93 14.80 -12.00 18.78
C VAL A 93 13.45 -11.64 19.37
N ASP A 94 13.32 -11.69 20.72
CA ASP A 94 12.05 -11.37 21.40
C ASP A 94 11.64 -9.91 21.23
N THR A 95 12.60 -8.98 21.23
CA THR A 95 12.32 -7.55 20.99
C THR A 95 11.68 -7.35 19.60
N LEU A 96 12.27 -7.93 18.57
CA LEU A 96 11.72 -7.83 17.21
C LEU A 96 10.41 -8.60 17.04
N TYR A 97 10.30 -9.76 17.69
CA TYR A 97 9.07 -10.56 17.71
C TYR A 97 7.91 -9.74 18.28
N ASN A 98 8.09 -9.08 19.42
CA ASN A 98 7.04 -8.28 20.06
C ASN A 98 6.58 -7.13 19.16
N ILE A 99 7.52 -6.43 18.48
CA ILE A 99 7.19 -5.38 17.52
C ILE A 99 6.32 -5.91 16.37
N LEU A 100 6.66 -7.07 15.82
CA LEU A 100 5.92 -7.66 14.70
C LEU A 100 4.59 -8.29 15.11
N THR A 101 4.45 -8.67 16.37
CA THR A 101 3.22 -9.28 16.91
C THR A 101 2.38 -8.31 17.73
N ASP A 102 2.66 -7.03 17.67
CA ASP A 102 1.78 -5.99 18.22
C ASP A 102 0.38 -6.05 17.59
N ASP A 103 -0.62 -5.55 18.27
CA ASP A 103 -2.01 -5.63 17.86
C ASP A 103 -2.28 -4.89 16.55
N MET A 104 -3.01 -5.52 15.66
CA MET A 104 -3.51 -4.86 14.45
C MET A 104 -4.53 -3.78 14.80
N PRO A 105 -4.32 -2.52 14.40
CA PRO A 105 -5.25 -1.45 14.72
C PRO A 105 -6.61 -1.62 14.02
N GLY A 106 -7.69 -1.23 14.73
CA GLY A 106 -9.06 -1.23 14.18
C GLY A 106 -9.77 -2.58 14.21
N ILE A 107 -9.22 -3.58 14.92
CA ILE A 107 -9.88 -4.86 15.20
C ILE A 107 -10.28 -4.92 16.67
N ALA A 108 -11.54 -5.35 16.95
CA ALA A 108 -12.05 -5.41 18.32
C ALA A 108 -11.38 -6.48 19.19
N GLN A 109 -10.91 -7.56 18.57
CA GLN A 109 -10.18 -8.64 19.24
C GLN A 109 -8.68 -8.44 19.04
N SER A 110 -7.86 -8.77 20.02
CA SER A 110 -6.41 -8.76 19.86
C SER A 110 -6.00 -9.75 18.78
N GLU A 111 -5.43 -9.25 17.68
CA GLU A 111 -4.87 -10.05 16.59
C GLU A 111 -3.53 -9.42 16.18
N PRO A 112 -2.44 -10.22 16.11
CA PRO A 112 -1.13 -9.68 15.83
C PRO A 112 -1.03 -9.14 14.40
N LEU A 113 -0.22 -8.09 14.19
CA LEU A 113 0.10 -7.52 12.87
C LEU A 113 0.58 -8.60 11.90
N PHE A 114 1.50 -9.44 12.36
CA PHE A 114 2.06 -10.56 11.59
C PHE A 114 1.99 -11.86 12.38
N LYS A 115 1.85 -12.97 11.67
CA LYS A 115 2.06 -14.31 12.23
C LYS A 115 3.54 -14.65 12.15
N VAL A 116 4.23 -14.65 13.28
CA VAL A 116 5.69 -14.75 13.33
C VAL A 116 6.12 -16.14 13.83
N SER A 117 6.97 -16.80 13.05
CA SER A 117 7.70 -18.00 13.45
C SER A 117 9.16 -17.64 13.72
N ARG A 118 9.77 -18.28 14.71
CA ARG A 118 11.15 -18.04 15.14
C ARG A 118 11.96 -19.31 15.01
N ILE A 119 13.14 -19.21 14.40
CA ILE A 119 14.07 -20.34 14.27
C ILE A 119 15.51 -19.90 14.50
N ASN A 120 16.32 -20.88 14.97
CA ASN A 120 17.77 -20.72 14.97
C ASN A 120 18.31 -20.80 13.53
N GLN A 121 19.38 -20.08 13.24
CA GLN A 121 20.03 -20.04 11.92
C GLN A 121 20.35 -21.45 11.37
N ALA A 122 20.75 -22.39 12.23
CA ALA A 122 21.00 -23.77 11.84
C ALA A 122 19.73 -24.48 11.34
N GLY A 123 18.53 -24.06 11.80
CA GLY A 123 17.24 -24.59 11.38
C GLY A 123 16.73 -24.06 10.03
N LEU A 124 17.40 -23.11 9.39
CA LEU A 124 16.97 -22.55 8.12
C LEU A 124 17.16 -23.54 6.97
N SER A 125 16.24 -24.50 6.89
CA SER A 125 16.20 -25.56 5.88
C SER A 125 15.89 -25.01 4.48
N LYS A 126 16.08 -25.85 3.44
CA LYS A 126 15.71 -25.51 2.07
C LYS A 126 14.21 -25.14 1.94
N THR A 127 13.33 -25.81 2.69
CA THR A 127 11.88 -25.50 2.68
C THR A 127 11.59 -24.17 3.34
N LEU A 128 12.18 -23.87 4.50
CA LEU A 128 11.95 -22.62 5.21
C LEU A 128 12.53 -21.39 4.48
N ARG A 129 13.53 -21.59 3.62
CA ARG A 129 14.01 -20.52 2.73
C ARG A 129 12.97 -20.07 1.69
N LEU A 130 11.92 -20.87 1.47
CA LEU A 130 10.82 -20.47 0.58
C LEU A 130 9.79 -19.55 1.26
N CYS A 131 9.90 -19.31 2.57
CA CYS A 131 8.98 -18.37 3.27
C CYS A 131 8.99 -17.01 2.60
N ARG A 132 7.81 -16.44 2.42
CA ARG A 132 7.60 -15.19 1.67
C ARG A 132 8.23 -13.95 2.31
N ASN A 133 8.36 -13.92 3.64
CA ASN A 133 9.07 -12.90 4.38
C ASN A 133 10.04 -13.57 5.36
N ILE A 134 11.30 -13.24 5.25
CA ILE A 134 12.36 -13.72 6.15
C ILE A 134 13.08 -12.51 6.70
N ILE A 135 13.27 -12.46 8.02
CA ILE A 135 14.14 -11.47 8.67
C ILE A 135 15.30 -12.21 9.31
N ILE A 136 16.52 -11.90 8.90
CA ILE A 136 17.75 -12.46 9.42
C ILE A 136 18.40 -11.45 10.36
N ILE A 137 18.60 -11.84 11.61
CA ILE A 137 19.30 -11.06 12.61
C ILE A 137 20.79 -11.38 12.47
N LYS A 138 21.65 -10.34 12.42
CA LYS A 138 23.11 -10.45 12.35
C LYS A 138 23.76 -9.50 13.34
N ILE A 139 24.09 -10.01 14.50
CA ILE A 139 24.81 -9.27 15.54
C ILE A 139 26.24 -9.78 15.60
N ASP A 140 27.20 -8.92 15.24
CA ASP A 140 28.62 -9.29 15.20
C ASP A 140 29.50 -8.04 15.38
N PRO A 141 30.17 -7.88 16.55
CA PRO A 141 31.04 -6.73 16.81
C PRO A 141 32.28 -6.70 15.91
N GLY A 142 32.69 -7.83 15.34
CA GLY A 142 33.81 -7.90 14.41
C GLY A 142 33.49 -7.48 13.00
N GLN A 143 32.20 -7.47 12.62
CA GLN A 143 31.74 -7.18 11.26
C GLN A 143 30.94 -5.87 11.14
N TYR A 144 30.26 -5.46 12.19
CA TYR A 144 29.33 -4.33 12.13
C TYR A 144 29.64 -3.29 13.18
N SER A 145 29.80 -2.04 12.77
CA SER A 145 29.98 -0.89 13.67
C SER A 145 28.62 -0.19 13.97
N THR A 146 27.65 -0.27 13.05
CA THR A 146 26.36 0.40 13.13
C THR A 146 25.22 -0.53 12.79
N ALA A 147 24.07 -0.29 13.44
CA ALA A 147 22.85 -1.00 13.10
C ALA A 147 22.29 -0.49 11.78
N LYS A 148 21.88 -1.42 10.90
CA LYS A 148 21.27 -1.11 9.60
C LYS A 148 20.21 -2.15 9.24
N PHE A 149 19.13 -1.68 8.59
CA PHE A 149 18.15 -2.52 7.92
C PHE A 149 18.51 -2.61 6.42
N LYS A 150 18.53 -3.81 5.87
CA LYS A 150 18.76 -4.08 4.44
C LYS A 150 17.80 -5.15 3.98
N TYR A 151 17.45 -5.15 2.70
CA TYR A 151 16.62 -6.21 2.15
C TYR A 151 17.03 -6.59 0.72
N SER A 152 16.56 -7.76 0.29
CA SER A 152 16.68 -8.25 -1.08
C SER A 152 15.35 -8.91 -1.47
N ARG A 153 14.99 -8.80 -2.75
CA ARG A 153 13.80 -9.43 -3.31
C ARG A 153 14.17 -10.73 -4.00
N ASP A 154 13.28 -11.73 -3.93
CA ASP A 154 13.34 -12.96 -4.72
C ASP A 154 14.67 -13.72 -4.61
N VAL A 155 15.16 -13.89 -3.38
CA VAL A 155 16.48 -14.54 -3.13
C VAL A 155 16.39 -16.04 -3.33
N TYR A 156 15.38 -16.68 -2.76
CA TYR A 156 15.18 -18.13 -2.79
C TYR A 156 13.88 -18.55 -3.47
N ALA A 157 12.90 -17.68 -3.48
CA ALA A 157 11.56 -17.89 -4.03
C ALA A 157 11.01 -16.56 -4.57
N ALA A 158 9.91 -16.56 -5.31
CA ALA A 158 9.26 -15.34 -5.80
C ALA A 158 7.73 -15.44 -5.68
N PRO A 159 7.07 -14.36 -5.24
CA PRO A 159 7.62 -13.10 -4.70
C PRO A 159 8.10 -13.25 -3.25
N GLN A 160 9.31 -12.79 -2.93
CA GLN A 160 9.91 -12.96 -1.59
C GLN A 160 10.63 -11.69 -1.15
N ILE A 161 10.58 -11.40 0.16
CA ILE A 161 11.43 -10.42 0.84
C ILE A 161 12.34 -11.17 1.83
N VAL A 162 13.65 -10.96 1.70
CA VAL A 162 14.63 -11.38 2.70
C VAL A 162 15.29 -10.11 3.25
N ALA A 163 14.91 -9.73 4.47
CA ALA A 163 15.50 -8.60 5.17
C ALA A 163 16.64 -9.08 6.09
N THR A 164 17.61 -8.22 6.32
CA THR A 164 18.68 -8.41 7.31
C THR A 164 18.75 -7.18 8.19
N ILE A 165 18.69 -7.37 9.50
CA ILE A 165 18.97 -6.33 10.48
C ILE A 165 20.33 -6.67 11.10
N GLN A 166 21.32 -5.85 10.79
CA GLN A 166 22.67 -6.00 11.34
C GLN A 166 22.89 -5.05 12.53
N ALA A 167 23.76 -5.40 13.47
CA ALA A 167 24.17 -4.54 14.57
C ALA A 167 25.53 -4.98 15.14
N HIS A 168 26.21 -4.08 15.87
CA HIS A 168 27.44 -4.37 16.57
C HIS A 168 27.19 -5.33 17.74
N ASP A 169 26.18 -5.05 18.57
CA ASP A 169 25.81 -5.84 19.72
C ASP A 169 24.28 -5.86 19.93
N ALA A 170 23.82 -6.66 20.88
CA ALA A 170 22.40 -6.82 21.18
C ALA A 170 21.75 -5.53 21.72
N ALA A 171 22.48 -4.69 22.42
CA ALA A 171 21.94 -3.42 22.95
C ALA A 171 21.69 -2.44 21.80
N GLN A 172 22.65 -2.31 20.86
CA GLN A 172 22.49 -1.50 19.66
C GLN A 172 21.36 -2.03 18.78
N PHE A 173 21.26 -3.36 18.61
CA PHE A 173 20.14 -3.98 17.87
C PHE A 173 18.79 -3.62 18.46
N LYS A 174 18.58 -3.83 19.77
CA LYS A 174 17.32 -3.52 20.45
C LYS A 174 16.97 -2.04 20.32
N LYS A 175 17.95 -1.15 20.56
CA LYS A 175 17.76 0.30 20.41
C LYS A 175 17.31 0.64 18.98
N PHE A 176 17.95 0.05 17.98
CA PHE A 176 17.62 0.29 16.58
C PHE A 176 16.20 -0.18 16.23
N VAL A 177 15.84 -1.43 16.56
CA VAL A 177 14.51 -1.97 16.20
C VAL A 177 13.37 -1.27 16.94
N LEU A 178 13.58 -0.85 18.19
CA LEU A 178 12.61 -0.05 18.93
C LEU A 178 12.42 1.33 18.33
N ALA A 179 13.53 2.01 17.97
CA ALA A 179 13.47 3.33 17.36
C ALA A 179 12.86 3.33 15.95
N ASN A 180 12.93 2.19 15.24
CA ASN A 180 12.44 2.02 13.87
C ASN A 180 11.28 1.01 13.78
N SER A 181 10.55 0.78 14.86
CA SER A 181 9.46 -0.20 14.91
C SER A 181 8.37 0.07 13.86
N GLU A 182 7.95 1.32 13.71
CA GLU A 182 6.96 1.75 12.72
C GLU A 182 7.47 1.52 11.28
N MET A 183 8.73 1.90 10.99
CA MET A 183 9.34 1.66 9.68
C MET A 183 9.38 0.16 9.33
N ILE A 184 9.76 -0.70 10.28
CA ILE A 184 9.88 -2.15 10.06
C ILE A 184 8.50 -2.77 9.79
N THR A 185 7.49 -2.43 10.59
CA THR A 185 6.12 -2.96 10.44
C THR A 185 5.47 -2.44 9.17
N GLU A 186 5.64 -1.15 8.85
CA GLU A 186 5.14 -0.55 7.62
C GLU A 186 5.78 -1.19 6.37
N PHE A 187 7.09 -1.41 6.38
CA PHE A 187 7.81 -2.05 5.26
C PHE A 187 7.21 -3.41 4.89
N PHE A 188 7.01 -4.30 5.86
CA PHE A 188 6.41 -5.61 5.59
C PHE A 188 4.92 -5.54 5.27
N THR A 189 4.19 -4.60 5.86
CA THR A 189 2.79 -4.34 5.52
C THR A 189 2.65 -3.92 4.06
N ARG A 190 3.45 -2.96 3.59
CA ARG A 190 3.42 -2.50 2.20
C ARG A 190 3.90 -3.57 1.22
N ALA A 191 4.88 -4.38 1.61
CA ALA A 191 5.30 -5.53 0.81
C ALA A 191 4.16 -6.54 0.58
N GLU A 192 3.37 -6.82 1.62
CA GLU A 192 2.19 -7.68 1.51
C GLU A 192 1.05 -7.04 0.73
N LEU A 193 0.80 -5.74 0.93
CA LEU A 193 -0.18 -5.00 0.13
C LEU A 193 0.16 -5.04 -1.36
N ASN A 194 1.42 -4.81 -1.73
CA ASN A 194 1.87 -4.90 -3.12
C ASN A 194 1.57 -6.26 -3.75
N ARG A 195 1.81 -7.36 -3.00
CA ARG A 195 1.50 -8.72 -3.48
C ARG A 195 0.00 -8.96 -3.65
N GLN A 196 -0.81 -8.44 -2.73
CA GLN A 196 -2.28 -8.55 -2.84
C GLN A 196 -2.81 -7.71 -4.01
N ILE A 197 -2.28 -6.51 -4.22
CA ILE A 197 -2.61 -5.66 -5.36
C ILE A 197 -2.24 -6.34 -6.69
N ASP A 198 -1.08 -7.01 -6.76
CA ASP A 198 -0.67 -7.77 -7.94
C ASP A 198 -1.65 -8.91 -8.25
N ILE A 199 -2.13 -9.63 -7.24
CA ILE A 199 -3.16 -10.67 -7.41
C ILE A 199 -4.47 -10.05 -7.92
N LEU A 200 -4.92 -8.94 -7.33
CA LEU A 200 -6.14 -8.25 -7.75
C LEU A 200 -6.05 -7.67 -9.15
N ARG A 201 -4.86 -7.26 -9.59
CA ARG A 201 -4.63 -6.81 -10.97
C ARG A 201 -4.88 -7.94 -11.97
N GLU A 202 -4.45 -9.15 -11.65
CA GLU A 202 -4.60 -10.31 -12.52
C GLU A 202 -6.03 -10.88 -12.51
N ASP A 203 -6.64 -10.91 -11.31
CA ASP A 203 -7.98 -11.52 -11.14
C ASP A 203 -8.81 -10.71 -10.14
N HIS A 204 -9.85 -10.04 -10.64
CA HIS A 204 -10.76 -9.20 -9.86
C HIS A 204 -12.19 -9.31 -10.36
N GLN A 205 -13.17 -8.92 -9.50
CA GLN A 205 -14.60 -8.98 -9.82
C GLN A 205 -14.98 -7.95 -10.91
N PRO A 206 -15.33 -8.39 -12.13
CA PRO A 206 -15.58 -7.47 -13.24
C PRO A 206 -16.85 -6.64 -13.07
N HIS A 207 -17.92 -7.21 -12.49
CA HIS A 207 -19.20 -6.48 -12.32
C HIS A 207 -19.08 -5.34 -11.30
N MET A 208 -18.30 -5.51 -10.23
CA MET A 208 -18.04 -4.44 -9.28
C MET A 208 -17.24 -3.31 -9.95
N ARG A 209 -16.22 -3.67 -10.71
CA ARG A 209 -15.40 -2.73 -11.48
C ARG A 209 -16.25 -1.93 -12.46
N GLU A 210 -17.12 -2.60 -13.25
CA GLU A 210 -18.00 -1.96 -14.20
C GLU A 210 -18.99 -1.01 -13.52
N ALA A 211 -19.60 -1.44 -12.41
CA ALA A 211 -20.52 -0.61 -11.61
C ALA A 211 -19.85 0.65 -11.08
N VAL A 212 -18.62 0.56 -10.57
CA VAL A 212 -17.85 1.71 -10.08
C VAL A 212 -17.50 2.65 -11.23
N ARG A 213 -17.08 2.13 -12.38
CA ARG A 213 -16.81 2.93 -13.59
C ARG A 213 -18.04 3.70 -14.05
N LYS A 214 -19.19 3.04 -14.12
CA LYS A 214 -20.46 3.65 -14.53
C LYS A 214 -20.93 4.73 -13.56
N THR A 215 -20.77 4.49 -12.25
CA THR A 215 -21.32 5.38 -11.22
C THR A 215 -20.40 6.59 -10.94
N PHE A 216 -19.08 6.36 -10.94
CA PHE A 216 -18.12 7.37 -10.49
C PHE A 216 -17.12 7.78 -11.57
N GLY A 217 -17.02 7.10 -12.71
CA GLY A 217 -15.91 7.28 -13.64
C GLY A 217 -14.57 6.85 -13.05
N ALA A 218 -14.57 6.21 -11.89
CA ALA A 218 -13.41 5.68 -11.18
C ALA A 218 -13.22 4.20 -11.46
N ASP A 219 -12.10 3.61 -11.07
CA ASP A 219 -11.84 2.18 -11.24
C ASP A 219 -11.35 1.56 -9.92
N ILE A 220 -11.70 0.30 -9.66
CA ILE A 220 -11.26 -0.45 -8.48
C ILE A 220 -11.15 -1.94 -8.80
N TRP A 221 -10.15 -2.62 -8.23
CA TRP A 221 -10.04 -4.07 -8.27
C TRP A 221 -10.41 -4.66 -6.93
N VAL A 222 -11.46 -5.46 -6.91
CA VAL A 222 -11.93 -6.11 -5.68
C VAL A 222 -11.88 -7.63 -5.85
N PRO A 223 -11.76 -8.40 -4.75
CA PRO A 223 -11.73 -9.86 -4.81
C PRO A 223 -12.94 -10.45 -5.54
N VAL A 224 -12.70 -11.51 -6.35
CA VAL A 224 -13.73 -12.17 -7.17
C VAL A 224 -14.89 -12.74 -6.37
N GLU A 225 -14.66 -13.10 -5.11
CA GLU A 225 -15.70 -13.61 -4.23
C GLU A 225 -16.78 -12.59 -3.87
N LEU A 226 -16.56 -11.28 -4.06
CA LEU A 226 -17.57 -10.23 -3.87
C LEU A 226 -18.54 -10.23 -5.07
N ASN A 227 -19.26 -11.32 -5.25
CA ASN A 227 -20.03 -11.63 -6.44
C ASN A 227 -21.47 -11.06 -6.45
N LYS A 228 -21.98 -10.59 -5.33
CA LYS A 228 -23.25 -9.86 -5.25
C LYS A 228 -22.96 -8.37 -5.33
N VAL A 229 -23.34 -7.72 -6.44
CA VAL A 229 -23.10 -6.29 -6.67
C VAL A 229 -24.44 -5.55 -6.66
N ILE A 230 -24.55 -4.55 -5.79
CA ILE A 230 -25.74 -3.71 -5.62
C ILE A 230 -25.35 -2.27 -5.92
N THR A 231 -26.18 -1.57 -6.69
CA THR A 231 -25.96 -0.18 -7.07
C THR A 231 -27.05 0.72 -6.54
N GLY A 232 -26.68 1.91 -6.08
CA GLY A 232 -27.57 2.96 -5.62
C GLY A 232 -27.15 4.33 -6.15
N ARG A 233 -27.80 5.39 -5.68
CA ARG A 233 -27.40 6.75 -6.03
C ARG A 233 -26.08 7.09 -5.37
N ASN A 234 -25.01 7.32 -6.17
CA ASN A 234 -23.65 7.56 -5.68
C ASN A 234 -23.16 6.47 -4.73
N PHE A 235 -23.54 5.21 -4.97
CA PHE A 235 -23.25 4.09 -4.11
C PHE A 235 -23.14 2.79 -4.91
N VAL A 236 -22.10 2.00 -4.64
CA VAL A 236 -21.91 0.65 -5.18
C VAL A 236 -21.45 -0.25 -4.03
N TRP A 237 -22.05 -1.44 -3.90
CA TRP A 237 -21.75 -2.39 -2.85
C TRP A 237 -21.49 -3.78 -3.43
N GLY A 238 -20.28 -4.29 -3.25
CA GLY A 238 -19.91 -5.67 -3.52
C GLY A 238 -19.88 -6.48 -2.23
N ARG A 239 -20.53 -7.65 -2.22
CA ARG A 239 -20.62 -8.48 -1.03
C ARG A 239 -20.46 -9.97 -1.32
N CYS A 240 -19.98 -10.70 -0.31
CA CYS A 240 -19.94 -12.15 -0.25
C CYS A 240 -20.44 -12.61 1.10
N GLU A 241 -21.42 -13.48 1.10
CA GLU A 241 -21.93 -14.18 2.28
C GLU A 241 -21.60 -15.66 2.15
N ARG A 242 -20.95 -16.22 3.13
CA ARG A 242 -20.59 -17.64 3.13
C ARG A 242 -20.50 -18.20 4.55
N PHE A 243 -20.55 -19.50 4.65
CA PHE A 243 -20.27 -20.21 5.91
C PHE A 243 -18.86 -20.77 5.88
N VAL A 244 -18.06 -20.39 6.87
CA VAL A 244 -16.71 -20.91 7.08
C VAL A 244 -16.73 -21.66 8.41
N LYS A 245 -16.46 -22.98 8.38
CA LYS A 245 -16.54 -23.83 9.59
C LYS A 245 -17.88 -23.68 10.36
N LYS A 246 -19.00 -23.60 9.62
CA LYS A 246 -20.37 -23.44 10.15
C LYS A 246 -20.66 -22.06 10.78
N VAL A 247 -19.77 -21.09 10.66
CA VAL A 247 -19.97 -19.71 11.11
C VAL A 247 -20.16 -18.82 9.90
N GLU A 248 -21.13 -17.94 9.99
CA GLU A 248 -21.41 -16.94 8.95
C GLU A 248 -20.24 -15.96 8.85
N GLN A 249 -19.79 -15.73 7.63
CA GLN A 249 -18.77 -14.74 7.31
C GLN A 249 -19.29 -13.87 6.17
N GLU A 250 -19.33 -12.56 6.42
CA GLU A 250 -19.64 -11.57 5.39
C GLU A 250 -18.44 -10.70 5.09
N LEU A 251 -18.14 -10.58 3.80
CA LEU A 251 -17.11 -9.73 3.23
C LEU A 251 -17.80 -8.66 2.41
N ASN A 252 -17.45 -7.42 2.64
CA ASN A 252 -18.11 -6.29 2.01
C ASN A 252 -17.10 -5.23 1.59
N ILE A 253 -17.29 -4.68 0.38
CA ILE A 253 -16.66 -3.44 -0.07
C ILE A 253 -17.75 -2.53 -0.60
N VAL A 254 -17.78 -1.30 -0.13
CA VAL A 254 -18.64 -0.24 -0.66
C VAL A 254 -17.78 0.87 -1.25
N VAL A 255 -18.27 1.45 -2.34
CA VAL A 255 -17.74 2.70 -2.89
C VAL A 255 -18.89 3.70 -2.91
N TYR A 256 -18.65 4.88 -2.35
CA TYR A 256 -19.64 5.94 -2.31
C TYR A 256 -19.00 7.32 -2.45
N SER A 257 -19.82 8.32 -2.76
CA SER A 257 -19.31 9.69 -2.86
C SER A 257 -20.28 10.71 -2.27
N TYR A 258 -19.70 11.82 -1.81
CA TYR A 258 -20.42 13.01 -1.36
C TYR A 258 -19.63 14.28 -1.75
N PRO A 259 -20.31 15.46 -1.83
CA PRO A 259 -19.62 16.69 -2.22
C PRO A 259 -18.45 17.02 -1.31
N TYR A 260 -17.31 17.36 -1.90
CA TYR A 260 -16.18 17.98 -1.20
C TYR A 260 -16.45 19.48 -1.08
N ARG A 261 -16.21 20.04 0.09
CA ARG A 261 -16.39 21.47 0.36
C ARG A 261 -15.08 22.13 0.76
N ASP A 262 -14.44 21.61 1.79
CA ASP A 262 -13.20 22.14 2.36
C ASP A 262 -12.53 21.05 3.22
N VAL A 263 -11.42 21.40 3.87
CA VAL A 263 -10.64 20.48 4.72
C VAL A 263 -11.42 19.93 5.92
N ASN A 264 -12.49 20.62 6.39
CA ASN A 264 -13.31 20.14 7.49
C ASN A 264 -14.10 18.87 7.10
N THR A 265 -14.19 18.57 5.81
CA THR A 265 -14.74 17.31 5.28
C THR A 265 -13.97 16.08 5.80
N PHE A 266 -12.71 16.23 6.19
CA PHE A 266 -11.84 15.18 6.73
C PHE A 266 -11.78 15.15 8.27
N THR A 267 -12.68 15.86 8.97
CA THR A 267 -12.81 15.70 10.42
C THR A 267 -13.54 14.39 10.76
N GLU A 268 -13.17 13.76 11.88
CA GLU A 268 -13.84 12.54 12.37
C GLU A 268 -15.37 12.70 12.44
N LYS A 269 -15.81 13.82 13.01
CA LYS A 269 -17.25 14.12 13.14
C LYS A 269 -17.97 14.15 11.80
N TYR A 270 -17.35 14.74 10.78
CA TYR A 270 -17.93 14.82 9.45
C TYR A 270 -17.94 13.45 8.78
N PHE A 271 -16.83 12.72 8.85
CA PHE A 271 -16.71 11.36 8.32
C PHE A 271 -17.79 10.44 8.90
N VAL A 272 -17.90 10.34 10.24
CA VAL A 272 -18.88 9.49 10.91
C VAL A 272 -20.31 9.86 10.49
N HIS A 273 -20.63 11.16 10.48
CA HIS A 273 -21.95 11.62 10.05
C HIS A 273 -22.29 11.20 8.61
N LYS A 274 -21.34 11.36 7.68
CA LYS A 274 -21.53 10.98 6.28
C LYS A 274 -21.60 9.48 6.09
N ARG A 275 -20.68 8.74 6.70
CA ARG A 275 -20.67 7.28 6.68
C ARG A 275 -22.01 6.72 7.18
N ASP A 276 -22.45 7.10 8.38
CA ASP A 276 -23.68 6.59 8.98
C ASP A 276 -24.91 6.95 8.14
N SER A 277 -24.96 8.14 7.56
CA SER A 277 -26.04 8.55 6.65
C SER A 277 -26.09 7.68 5.39
N VAL A 278 -24.93 7.40 4.77
CA VAL A 278 -24.83 6.57 3.57
C VAL A 278 -25.18 5.12 3.88
N MET A 279 -24.64 4.56 4.97
CA MET A 279 -24.91 3.17 5.35
C MET A 279 -26.39 2.97 5.69
N LYS A 280 -27.00 3.89 6.45
CA LYS A 280 -28.43 3.85 6.77
C LYS A 280 -29.32 3.87 5.52
N ALA A 281 -28.93 4.61 4.49
CA ALA A 281 -29.72 4.75 3.26
C ALA A 281 -29.61 3.54 2.31
N ASN A 282 -28.47 2.82 2.35
CA ASN A 282 -28.13 1.83 1.32
C ASN A 282 -27.95 0.40 1.83
N ILE A 283 -27.68 0.21 3.13
CA ILE A 283 -27.48 -1.12 3.73
C ILE A 283 -28.61 -1.38 4.74
N PRO A 284 -29.65 -2.12 4.33
CA PRO A 284 -30.76 -2.43 5.21
C PRO A 284 -30.27 -3.33 6.36
N GLY A 285 -30.71 -3.03 7.55
CA GLY A 285 -30.53 -3.90 8.70
C GLY A 285 -31.51 -5.10 8.70
N PRO A 286 -31.37 -6.01 9.69
CA PRO A 286 -32.17 -7.23 9.78
C PRO A 286 -33.64 -6.99 10.21
N GLY A 287 -34.13 -5.76 10.20
CA GLY A 287 -35.51 -5.41 10.54
C GLY A 287 -35.77 -3.91 10.47
N GLU A 288 -37.02 -3.51 10.62
CA GLU A 288 -37.44 -2.12 10.54
C GLU A 288 -36.72 -1.25 11.59
N GLY A 289 -36.25 -0.07 11.18
CA GLY A 289 -35.56 0.87 12.02
C GLY A 289 -34.11 0.47 12.39
N LYS A 290 -33.66 -0.72 11.98
CA LYS A 290 -32.29 -1.19 12.20
C LYS A 290 -31.39 -0.83 11.01
N TYR A 291 -30.20 -0.32 11.28
CA TYR A 291 -29.24 0.07 10.25
C TYR A 291 -27.82 0.08 10.81
N MET A 292 -26.84 -0.04 9.93
CA MET A 292 -25.43 0.03 10.28
C MET A 292 -25.04 1.44 10.71
N MET A 293 -24.24 1.54 11.78
CA MET A 293 -23.66 2.78 12.28
C MET A 293 -22.23 2.57 12.76
N THR A 294 -21.48 3.66 12.90
CA THR A 294 -20.13 3.65 13.45
C THR A 294 -20.16 3.54 14.97
N THR A 295 -19.38 2.65 15.53
CA THR A 295 -19.20 2.54 16.99
C THR A 295 -18.32 3.68 17.46
N LYS A 296 -18.84 4.51 18.38
CA LYS A 296 -18.15 5.71 18.87
C LYS A 296 -16.92 5.35 19.71
N GLY A 297 -15.88 6.17 19.60
CA GLY A 297 -14.68 6.07 20.44
C GLY A 297 -13.66 5.01 20.00
N PHE A 298 -13.87 4.37 18.83
CA PHE A 298 -13.00 3.33 18.31
C PHE A 298 -12.41 3.67 16.93
N ASN A 299 -12.49 4.93 16.51
CA ASN A 299 -11.95 5.36 15.23
C ASN A 299 -10.47 5.73 15.37
N LEU A 300 -9.64 5.13 14.53
CA LEU A 300 -8.23 5.46 14.33
C LEU A 300 -8.12 6.13 12.96
N ILE A 301 -7.70 7.38 12.94
CA ILE A 301 -7.60 8.19 11.72
C ILE A 301 -6.13 8.42 11.42
N SER A 302 -5.73 8.14 10.19
CA SER A 302 -4.40 8.44 9.67
C SER A 302 -4.50 9.18 8.33
N ASP A 303 -3.55 10.06 8.10
CA ASP A 303 -3.33 10.70 6.82
C ASP A 303 -2.28 9.88 6.06
N GLU A 304 -2.62 9.46 4.85
CA GLU A 304 -1.77 8.63 4.02
C GLU A 304 -1.60 9.25 2.62
N VAL A 305 -0.63 8.75 1.87
CA VAL A 305 -0.44 9.08 0.47
C VAL A 305 -0.80 7.85 -0.36
N VAL A 306 -1.83 7.99 -1.21
CA VAL A 306 -2.26 6.94 -2.15
C VAL A 306 -2.19 7.51 -3.55
N HIS A 307 -1.48 6.84 -4.46
CA HIS A 307 -1.24 7.31 -5.83
C HIS A 307 -0.70 8.76 -5.89
N LYS A 308 0.20 9.10 -4.97
CA LYS A 308 0.81 10.44 -4.82
C LYS A 308 -0.16 11.56 -4.43
N GLN A 309 -1.36 11.22 -4.00
CA GLN A 309 -2.36 12.16 -3.51
C GLN A 309 -2.73 11.87 -2.06
N TYR A 310 -3.24 12.88 -1.37
CA TYR A 310 -3.74 12.76 -0.01
C TYR A 310 -4.89 11.76 0.07
N ALA A 311 -4.87 10.95 1.09
CA ALA A 311 -5.97 10.06 1.47
C ALA A 311 -6.15 10.06 2.99
N GLN A 312 -7.38 10.16 3.46
CA GLN A 312 -7.70 9.87 4.85
C GLN A 312 -8.07 8.40 4.99
N VAL A 313 -7.40 7.70 5.90
CA VAL A 313 -7.72 6.33 6.24
C VAL A 313 -8.31 6.26 7.63
N VAL A 314 -9.48 5.65 7.74
CA VAL A 314 -10.18 5.46 9.02
C VAL A 314 -10.35 3.96 9.27
N ARG A 315 -9.83 3.50 10.40
CA ARG A 315 -10.06 2.14 10.92
C ARG A 315 -10.95 2.23 12.14
N GLY A 316 -12.00 1.42 12.18
CA GLY A 316 -12.94 1.50 13.28
C GLY A 316 -13.84 0.28 13.38
N LEU A 317 -14.83 0.39 14.28
CA LEU A 317 -15.83 -0.62 14.49
C LEU A 317 -17.20 -0.11 14.05
N TRP A 318 -17.99 -1.02 13.51
CA TRP A 318 -19.39 -0.80 13.18
C TRP A 318 -20.29 -1.72 13.97
N ASN A 319 -21.49 -1.28 14.21
CA ASN A 319 -22.57 -2.10 14.80
C ASN A 319 -23.91 -1.79 14.10
N VAL A 320 -24.87 -2.65 14.29
CA VAL A 320 -26.25 -2.40 13.87
C VAL A 320 -27.05 -1.85 15.05
N LYS A 321 -27.76 -0.76 14.80
CA LYS A 321 -28.65 -0.15 15.81
C LYS A 321 -29.65 -1.17 16.34
N ASP A 322 -29.72 -1.31 17.67
CA ASP A 322 -30.66 -2.19 18.39
C ASP A 322 -30.61 -3.66 17.93
N TYR A 323 -29.42 -4.14 17.53
CA TYR A 323 -29.20 -5.52 17.12
C TYR A 323 -27.76 -5.96 17.40
N ASP A 324 -27.56 -7.20 17.83
CA ASP A 324 -26.26 -7.76 18.19
C ASP A 324 -25.50 -8.23 16.93
N MET A 325 -25.08 -7.27 16.12
CA MET A 325 -24.26 -7.48 14.93
C MET A 325 -23.28 -6.34 14.77
N GLY A 326 -22.03 -6.66 14.54
CA GLY A 326 -20.98 -5.66 14.38
C GLY A 326 -19.66 -6.27 13.89
N GLY A 327 -18.70 -5.42 13.64
CA GLY A 327 -17.39 -5.84 13.16
C GLY A 327 -16.44 -4.69 12.95
N SER A 328 -15.33 -4.97 12.25
CA SER A 328 -14.33 -3.99 11.90
C SER A 328 -14.56 -3.43 10.51
N PHE A 329 -14.16 -2.17 10.29
CA PHE A 329 -14.12 -1.55 8.97
C PHE A 329 -12.78 -0.81 8.74
N ILE A 330 -12.44 -0.65 7.47
CA ILE A 330 -11.38 0.23 6.98
C ILE A 330 -11.97 1.06 5.85
N SER A 331 -11.76 2.37 5.89
CA SER A 331 -12.26 3.33 4.92
C SER A 331 -11.12 4.19 4.39
N VAL A 332 -11.04 4.35 3.07
CA VAL A 332 -10.07 5.21 2.38
C VAL A 332 -10.83 6.27 1.63
N SER A 333 -10.66 7.53 2.05
CA SER A 333 -11.35 8.70 1.49
C SER A 333 -10.38 9.55 0.68
N ARG A 334 -10.73 9.85 -0.58
CA ARG A 334 -9.89 10.63 -1.51
C ARG A 334 -10.69 11.72 -2.22
N VAL A 335 -10.06 12.82 -2.58
CA VAL A 335 -10.72 13.92 -3.30
C VAL A 335 -10.64 13.68 -4.81
N ASP A 336 -11.78 13.58 -5.45
CA ASP A 336 -11.94 13.70 -6.90
C ASP A 336 -12.11 15.18 -7.22
N GLU A 337 -10.99 15.86 -7.46
CA GLU A 337 -10.95 17.32 -7.70
C GLU A 337 -11.74 17.71 -8.94
N LYS A 338 -11.69 16.89 -9.99
CA LYS A 338 -12.38 17.11 -11.24
C LYS A 338 -13.89 17.24 -11.06
N ASN A 339 -14.46 16.44 -10.15
CA ASN A 339 -15.90 16.38 -9.90
C ASN A 339 -16.29 17.02 -8.56
N GLN A 340 -15.36 17.67 -7.85
CA GLN A 340 -15.57 18.35 -6.56
C GLN A 340 -16.29 17.48 -5.53
N ARG A 341 -15.80 16.26 -5.35
CA ARG A 341 -16.38 15.29 -4.42
C ARG A 341 -15.32 14.48 -3.69
N VAL A 342 -15.66 13.94 -2.55
CA VAL A 342 -14.93 12.86 -1.91
C VAL A 342 -15.46 11.54 -2.44
N VAL A 343 -14.57 10.67 -2.87
CA VAL A 343 -14.86 9.26 -3.18
C VAL A 343 -14.26 8.41 -2.07
N VAL A 344 -15.08 7.58 -1.48
CA VAL A 344 -14.73 6.69 -0.39
C VAL A 344 -14.83 5.25 -0.86
N ALA A 345 -13.78 4.48 -0.66
CA ALA A 345 -13.81 3.02 -0.72
C ALA A 345 -13.69 2.49 0.71
N GLU A 346 -14.61 1.65 1.13
CA GLU A 346 -14.64 1.09 2.49
C GLU A 346 -14.86 -0.40 2.46
N ALA A 347 -14.08 -1.13 3.27
CA ALA A 347 -14.26 -2.55 3.53
C ALA A 347 -14.78 -2.75 4.95
N PHE A 348 -15.74 -3.66 5.12
CA PHE A 348 -16.20 -4.09 6.43
C PHE A 348 -16.49 -5.59 6.46
N VAL A 349 -16.29 -6.19 7.63
CA VAL A 349 -16.36 -7.65 7.81
C VAL A 349 -17.25 -7.98 8.98
N TYR A 350 -18.15 -8.97 8.79
CA TYR A 350 -18.82 -9.69 9.85
C TYR A 350 -18.25 -11.10 9.94
N TYR A 351 -17.70 -11.48 11.08
CA TYR A 351 -17.19 -12.82 11.34
C TYR A 351 -17.08 -13.01 12.86
N PRO A 352 -18.22 -13.28 13.53
CA PRO A 352 -18.30 -13.28 14.98
C PRO A 352 -17.39 -14.33 15.59
N ASN A 353 -16.68 -13.97 16.68
CA ASN A 353 -15.80 -14.83 17.46
C ASN A 353 -14.64 -15.51 16.69
N HIS A 354 -14.28 -14.98 15.50
CA HIS A 354 -13.19 -15.49 14.69
C HIS A 354 -12.21 -14.38 14.31
N ALA A 355 -10.98 -14.80 14.01
CA ALA A 355 -9.93 -13.89 13.53
C ALA A 355 -10.33 -13.23 12.22
N LYS A 356 -10.15 -11.90 12.15
CA LYS A 356 -10.56 -11.04 11.03
C LYS A 356 -9.39 -10.42 10.29
N ARG A 357 -8.19 -10.41 10.88
CA ARG A 357 -7.00 -9.78 10.30
C ARG A 357 -6.78 -10.14 8.83
N ASP A 358 -6.66 -11.44 8.53
CA ASP A 358 -6.30 -11.89 7.18
C ASP A 358 -7.35 -11.49 6.14
N VAL A 359 -8.62 -11.56 6.53
CA VAL A 359 -9.74 -11.19 5.66
C VAL A 359 -9.79 -9.68 5.45
N LEU A 360 -9.66 -8.92 6.55
CA LEU A 360 -9.70 -7.46 6.50
C LEU A 360 -8.52 -6.90 5.69
N ARG A 361 -7.30 -7.44 5.89
CA ARG A 361 -6.11 -7.08 5.10
C ARG A 361 -6.25 -7.38 3.61
N LYS A 362 -6.92 -8.48 3.25
CA LYS A 362 -7.21 -8.78 1.84
C LYS A 362 -8.15 -7.74 1.23
N LEU A 363 -9.19 -7.34 1.95
CA LEU A 363 -10.11 -6.30 1.48
C LEU A 363 -9.46 -4.92 1.49
N GLU A 364 -8.63 -4.62 2.48
CA GLU A 364 -7.86 -3.37 2.56
C GLU A 364 -7.02 -3.15 1.31
N ALA A 365 -6.33 -4.18 0.82
CA ALA A 365 -5.54 -4.08 -0.40
C ALA A 365 -6.37 -3.63 -1.61
N ALA A 366 -7.64 -4.05 -1.69
CA ALA A 366 -8.54 -3.61 -2.74
C ALA A 366 -8.87 -2.12 -2.67
N LEU A 367 -8.96 -1.53 -1.47
CA LEU A 367 -9.26 -0.10 -1.30
C LEU A 367 -8.15 0.77 -1.90
N TYR A 368 -6.91 0.33 -1.77
CA TYR A 368 -5.74 1.03 -2.35
C TYR A 368 -5.66 0.90 -3.88
N THR A 369 -6.48 0.05 -4.50
CA THR A 369 -6.58 -0.02 -5.96
C THR A 369 -7.57 0.98 -6.56
N LEU A 370 -8.27 1.77 -5.72
CA LEU A 370 -9.18 2.79 -6.21
C LEU A 370 -8.42 3.86 -7.00
N ARG A 371 -8.76 4.00 -8.28
CA ARG A 371 -8.24 5.03 -9.18
C ARG A 371 -9.34 6.02 -9.51
N LEU A 372 -9.09 7.29 -9.25
CA LEU A 372 -10.00 8.37 -9.56
C LEU A 372 -10.00 8.66 -11.07
N PRO A 373 -10.94 9.49 -11.61
CA PRO A 373 -11.06 9.71 -13.05
C PRO A 373 -9.81 10.28 -13.75
N ASP A 374 -8.92 10.94 -13.03
CA ASP A 374 -7.63 11.46 -13.51
C ASP A 374 -6.47 10.46 -13.37
N GLU A 375 -6.72 9.31 -12.77
CA GLU A 375 -5.72 8.27 -12.51
C GLU A 375 -5.93 6.98 -13.32
N LEU A 376 -6.89 6.97 -14.24
CA LEU A 376 -7.26 5.73 -14.96
C LEU A 376 -6.13 5.18 -15.84
N ASP A 377 -5.19 6.02 -16.25
CA ASP A 377 -4.01 5.66 -17.04
C ASP A 377 -2.89 5.02 -16.19
N LEU A 378 -3.04 4.99 -14.86
CA LEU A 378 -2.10 4.30 -13.99
C LEU A 378 -2.27 2.78 -14.14
N GLU A 379 -1.47 2.17 -15.01
CA GLU A 379 -1.49 0.71 -15.25
C GLU A 379 -0.88 -0.07 -14.07
N ARG A 380 0.11 0.53 -13.42
CA ARG A 380 0.83 -0.08 -12.28
C ARG A 380 0.99 0.95 -11.18
N PHE A 381 0.50 0.60 -10.01
CA PHE A 381 0.90 1.27 -8.79
C PHE A 381 1.30 0.20 -7.77
N SER A 382 2.36 0.47 -7.09
CA SER A 382 2.85 -0.31 -5.95
C SER A 382 3.54 0.66 -5.03
N TYR A 383 3.51 0.38 -3.73
CA TYR A 383 4.30 1.16 -2.79
C TYR A 383 5.78 0.94 -3.05
N ASP A 384 6.54 2.00 -3.15
CA ASP A 384 8.00 1.91 -3.21
C ASP A 384 8.52 1.58 -1.81
N LEU A 385 9.12 0.41 -1.66
CA LEU A 385 9.64 -0.03 -0.38
C LEU A 385 10.93 0.70 0.00
N ASP A 386 11.63 1.29 -0.96
CA ASP A 386 12.86 2.05 -0.69
C ASP A 386 12.55 3.42 -0.07
N GLU A 387 11.36 3.98 -0.37
CA GLU A 387 10.88 5.22 0.26
C GLU A 387 10.55 5.06 1.76
N ILE A 388 10.32 3.83 2.23
CA ILE A 388 9.99 3.55 3.64
C ILE A 388 11.27 3.46 4.48
N ILE A 389 12.39 3.04 3.88
CA ILE A 389 13.63 2.81 4.58
C ILE A 389 14.34 4.15 4.79
N ILE A 390 14.24 4.68 6.00
CA ILE A 390 15.04 5.84 6.42
C ILE A 390 16.47 5.33 6.63
N THR A 391 17.35 5.58 5.67
CA THR A 391 18.78 5.49 5.90
C THR A 391 19.15 6.63 6.86
N PRO A 392 19.76 6.36 8.02
CA PRO A 392 20.38 7.45 8.78
C PRO A 392 21.33 8.19 7.83
N GLU A 393 21.15 9.48 7.69
CA GLU A 393 22.15 10.33 7.05
C GLU A 393 23.49 10.09 7.77
N ASP A 394 24.52 9.73 7.04
CA ASP A 394 25.88 9.45 7.51
C ASP A 394 26.49 10.69 8.17
#